data_8d93e9cbfa47206ae8ea9a03f857eb0f
#
_entry.id   8d93e9cbfa47206ae8ea9a03f857eb0f
#
_cell.length_a   1.000
_cell.length_b   1.000
_cell.length_c   1.000
_cell.angle_alpha   90.00
_cell.angle_beta   90.00
_cell.angle_gamma   90.00
#
_symmetry.space_group_name_H-M   'P 1'
#
loop_
_entity.id
_entity.type
_entity.pdbx_description
1 polymer ?
#
loop_
_entity_poly.entity_id
_entity_poly.type
_entity_poly.pdbx_seq_one_letter_code
_entity_poly.pdbx_strand_id
1 'polypeptide(L)'
;MENGFDPLIYKRYLKKKETFLLFKKIGQVSAFKNLKLQLKRREVIKRYVSQALGDLKIGFRYAKIEHQILKIYFTHPSFLKAFKIEEAYYTKNLKAHFLETKKTLEALNYPFDFKTIQASVKKKPYQKPVVKKEKPPKSVDVNCEGLSDFTKKQFLKLKRACNDNTPHTPPQS
;
A
#
# COMPACT_ATOMS: atom_id res chain seq x y z
N MET A 1 0.41 -40.65 21.31
CA MET A 1 0.58 -39.56 20.32
C MET A 1 -0.43 -38.48 20.65
N GLU A 2 -0.01 -37.51 21.46
CA GLU A 2 -0.85 -36.37 21.81
C GLU A 2 -0.85 -35.40 20.63
N ASN A 3 -2.03 -35.23 20.02
CA ASN A 3 -2.23 -34.22 18.97
C ASN A 3 -2.08 -32.86 19.63
N GLY A 4 -0.91 -32.23 19.45
CA GLY A 4 -0.58 -30.93 19.98
C GLY A 4 -1.49 -29.84 19.40
N PHE A 5 -2.63 -29.65 20.03
CA PHE A 5 -3.56 -28.57 19.72
C PHE A 5 -2.98 -27.28 20.26
N ASP A 6 -2.50 -26.40 19.36
CA ASP A 6 -1.97 -25.09 19.78
C ASP A 6 -3.13 -24.10 20.04
N PRO A 7 -3.39 -23.73 21.30
CA PRO A 7 -4.49 -22.85 21.67
C PRO A 7 -4.34 -21.44 21.11
N LEU A 8 -3.12 -21.02 20.71
CA LEU A 8 -2.87 -19.71 20.09
C LEU A 8 -3.30 -19.69 18.64
N ILE A 9 -3.12 -20.78 17.91
CA ILE A 9 -3.59 -20.93 16.52
C ILE A 9 -5.11 -20.91 16.50
N TYR A 10 -5.76 -21.59 17.43
CA TYR A 10 -7.22 -21.62 17.54
C TYR A 10 -7.82 -20.25 17.89
N LYS A 11 -7.23 -19.51 18.84
CA LYS A 11 -7.62 -18.13 19.15
C LYS A 11 -7.52 -17.20 17.93
N ARG A 12 -6.44 -17.33 17.13
CA ARG A 12 -6.28 -16.56 15.90
C ARG A 12 -7.33 -16.92 14.84
N TYR A 13 -7.67 -18.19 14.74
CA TYR A 13 -8.71 -18.68 13.84
C TYR A 13 -10.09 -18.15 14.23
N LEU A 14 -10.46 -18.21 15.51
CA LEU A 14 -11.73 -17.67 16.03
C LEU A 14 -11.82 -16.16 15.77
N LYS A 15 -10.76 -15.41 16.05
CA LYS A 15 -10.73 -13.96 15.78
C LYS A 15 -10.90 -13.62 14.30
N LYS A 16 -10.34 -14.43 13.39
CA LYS A 16 -10.59 -14.29 11.94
C LYS A 16 -12.02 -14.63 11.56
N LYS A 17 -12.63 -15.64 12.18
CA LYS A 17 -14.01 -16.05 11.92
C LYS A 17 -15.01 -15.00 12.43
N GLU A 18 -14.78 -14.42 13.60
CA GLU A 18 -15.60 -13.33 14.14
C GLU A 18 -15.51 -12.07 13.29
N THR A 19 -14.30 -11.67 12.85
CA THR A 19 -14.14 -10.56 11.92
C THR A 19 -14.84 -10.83 10.59
N PHE A 20 -14.76 -12.04 10.05
CA PHE A 20 -15.46 -12.40 8.83
C PHE A 20 -17.00 -12.36 8.99
N LEU A 21 -17.55 -12.84 10.11
CA LEU A 21 -18.98 -12.76 10.43
C LEU A 21 -19.44 -11.32 10.66
N LEU A 22 -18.60 -10.48 11.30
CA LEU A 22 -18.85 -9.04 11.43
C LEU A 22 -18.88 -8.37 10.05
N PHE A 23 -17.94 -8.66 9.16
CA PHE A 23 -17.94 -8.15 7.78
C PHE A 23 -19.19 -8.62 7.01
N LYS A 24 -19.66 -9.84 7.21
CA LYS A 24 -20.87 -10.35 6.58
C LYS A 24 -22.14 -9.64 7.11
N LYS A 25 -22.21 -9.35 8.42
CA LYS A 25 -23.30 -8.57 9.03
C LYS A 25 -23.27 -7.10 8.61
N ILE A 26 -22.07 -6.47 8.58
CA ILE A 26 -21.87 -5.09 8.11
C ILE A 26 -22.23 -4.95 6.63
N GLY A 27 -22.08 -6.01 5.82
CA GLY A 27 -22.47 -6.01 4.41
C GLY A 27 -23.96 -5.77 4.16
N GLN A 28 -24.81 -5.87 5.20
CA GLN A 28 -26.23 -5.56 5.14
C GLN A 28 -26.55 -4.11 5.52
N VAL A 29 -25.58 -3.37 6.07
CA VAL A 29 -25.76 -1.96 6.47
C VAL A 29 -25.68 -1.05 5.24
N SER A 30 -26.57 -0.07 5.17
CA SER A 30 -26.65 0.89 4.05
C SER A 30 -25.31 1.57 3.72
N ALA A 31 -24.50 1.89 4.73
CA ALA A 31 -23.16 2.46 4.58
C ALA A 31 -22.22 1.56 3.77
N PHE A 32 -22.29 0.23 3.95
CA PHE A 32 -21.43 -0.70 3.20
C PHE A 32 -21.91 -0.86 1.75
N LYS A 33 -23.22 -0.81 1.51
CA LYS A 33 -23.75 -0.79 0.14
C LYS A 33 -23.27 0.45 -0.61
N ASN A 34 -23.30 1.61 0.04
CA ASN A 34 -22.79 2.86 -0.54
C ASN A 34 -21.27 2.80 -0.82
N LEU A 35 -20.48 2.24 0.09
CA LEU A 35 -19.05 2.04 -0.11
C LEU A 35 -18.77 1.12 -1.31
N LYS A 36 -19.46 -0.01 -1.39
CA LYS A 36 -19.36 -0.95 -2.52
C LYS A 36 -19.70 -0.29 -3.85
N LEU A 37 -20.76 0.53 -3.85
CA LEU A 37 -21.15 1.28 -5.03
C LEU A 37 -20.08 2.31 -5.44
N GLN A 38 -19.53 3.06 -4.49
CA GLN A 38 -18.43 4.00 -4.74
C GLN A 38 -17.18 3.31 -5.30
N LEU A 39 -16.82 2.12 -4.76
CA LEU A 39 -15.70 1.34 -5.27
C LEU A 39 -15.93 0.91 -6.73
N LYS A 40 -17.13 0.40 -7.05
CA LYS A 40 -17.49 0.06 -8.43
C LYS A 40 -17.39 1.27 -9.39
N ARG A 41 -17.91 2.43 -8.99
CA ARG A 41 -17.82 3.67 -9.77
C ARG A 41 -16.36 4.07 -10.04
N ARG A 42 -15.51 4.01 -9.01
CA ARG A 42 -14.07 4.29 -9.15
C ARG A 42 -13.37 3.31 -10.09
N GLU A 43 -13.75 2.04 -10.04
CA GLU A 43 -13.19 1.01 -10.90
C GLU A 43 -13.57 1.24 -12.37
N VAL A 44 -14.82 1.60 -12.66
CA VAL A 44 -15.28 1.95 -14.01
C VAL A 44 -14.50 3.16 -14.54
N ILE A 45 -14.37 4.23 -13.74
CA ILE A 45 -13.59 5.42 -14.12
C ILE A 45 -12.11 5.06 -14.35
N LYS A 46 -11.54 4.22 -13.48
CA LYS A 46 -10.16 3.76 -13.63
C LYS A 46 -9.96 2.99 -14.94
N ARG A 47 -10.86 2.07 -15.27
CA ARG A 47 -10.82 1.28 -16.51
C ARG A 47 -10.91 2.17 -17.74
N TYR A 48 -11.88 3.06 -17.74
CA TYR A 48 -12.08 4.06 -18.81
C TYR A 48 -10.80 4.86 -19.10
N VAL A 49 -10.22 5.48 -18.06
CA VAL A 49 -9.00 6.27 -18.23
C VAL A 49 -7.81 5.40 -18.62
N SER A 50 -7.67 4.19 -18.07
CA SER A 50 -6.60 3.27 -18.46
C SER A 50 -6.66 2.85 -19.92
N GLN A 51 -7.84 2.63 -20.46
CA GLN A 51 -8.03 2.29 -21.88
C GLN A 51 -7.64 3.47 -22.79
N ALA A 52 -8.05 4.68 -22.42
CA ALA A 52 -7.75 5.86 -23.19
C ALA A 52 -6.26 6.27 -23.17
N LEU A 53 -5.55 5.96 -22.07
CA LEU A 53 -4.13 6.29 -21.90
C LEU A 53 -3.18 5.34 -22.63
N GLY A 54 -3.62 4.17 -23.10
CA GLY A 54 -2.76 3.21 -23.80
C GLY A 54 -1.50 2.86 -22.98
N ASP A 55 -0.33 3.17 -23.53
CA ASP A 55 0.96 2.85 -22.88
C ASP A 55 1.22 3.64 -21.60
N LEU A 56 0.66 4.84 -21.46
CA LEU A 56 0.78 5.62 -20.23
C LEU A 56 0.04 5.01 -19.04
N LYS A 57 -0.77 3.95 -19.24
CA LYS A 57 -1.44 3.21 -18.16
C LYS A 57 -0.49 2.69 -17.10
N ILE A 58 0.76 2.41 -17.44
CA ILE A 58 1.80 1.95 -16.50
C ILE A 58 2.07 2.99 -15.42
N GLY A 59 2.09 4.26 -15.80
CA GLY A 59 2.28 5.39 -14.88
C GLY A 59 1.00 5.93 -14.28
N PHE A 60 -0.17 5.46 -14.70
CA PHE A 60 -1.45 5.90 -14.20
C PHE A 60 -1.74 5.32 -12.81
N ARG A 61 -2.16 6.18 -11.89
CA ARG A 61 -2.48 5.77 -10.51
C ARG A 61 -3.98 5.65 -10.27
N TYR A 62 -4.71 6.72 -10.49
CA TYR A 62 -6.17 6.78 -10.39
C TYR A 62 -6.70 8.05 -11.06
N ALA A 63 -7.99 8.06 -11.31
CA ALA A 63 -8.71 9.24 -11.76
C ALA A 63 -9.95 9.47 -10.90
N LYS A 64 -10.40 10.72 -10.86
CA LYS A 64 -11.64 11.13 -10.21
C LYS A 64 -12.26 12.30 -10.94
N ILE A 65 -13.57 12.45 -10.80
CA ILE A 65 -14.29 13.62 -11.32
C ILE A 65 -14.65 14.50 -10.13
N GLU A 66 -14.29 15.76 -10.23
CA GLU A 66 -14.63 16.80 -9.26
C GLU A 66 -14.97 18.08 -10.03
N HIS A 67 -16.13 18.66 -9.75
CA HIS A 67 -16.59 19.93 -10.37
C HIS A 67 -16.52 19.91 -11.91
N GLN A 68 -16.98 18.83 -12.53
CA GLN A 68 -16.92 18.63 -13.99
C GLN A 68 -15.49 18.62 -14.58
N ILE A 69 -14.49 18.33 -13.74
CA ILE A 69 -13.09 18.17 -14.15
C ILE A 69 -12.70 16.72 -13.97
N LEU A 70 -12.26 16.07 -15.04
CA LEU A 70 -11.63 14.75 -14.93
C LEU A 70 -10.18 14.93 -14.51
N LYS A 71 -9.89 14.63 -13.24
CA LYS A 71 -8.53 14.69 -12.66
C LYS A 71 -7.84 13.34 -12.79
N ILE A 72 -6.76 13.31 -13.55
CA ILE A 72 -5.91 12.12 -13.79
C ILE A 72 -4.64 12.25 -12.95
N TYR A 73 -4.31 11.22 -12.18
CA TYR A 73 -3.14 11.23 -11.31
C TYR A 73 -2.12 10.20 -11.74
N PHE A 74 -0.89 10.67 -11.99
CA PHE A 74 0.25 9.84 -12.33
C PHE A 74 1.14 9.54 -11.11
N THR A 75 1.92 8.48 -11.20
CA THR A 75 2.87 8.06 -10.17
C THR A 75 4.17 8.86 -10.22
N HIS A 76 4.59 9.29 -11.42
CA HIS A 76 5.86 9.97 -11.64
C HIS A 76 5.70 11.16 -12.60
N PRO A 77 6.51 12.23 -12.45
CA PRO A 77 6.46 13.43 -13.32
C PRO A 77 6.70 13.16 -14.81
N SER A 78 7.51 12.14 -15.15
CA SER A 78 7.78 11.78 -16.55
C SER A 78 6.51 11.40 -17.31
N PHE A 79 5.60 10.65 -16.69
CA PHE A 79 4.31 10.30 -17.29
C PHE A 79 3.39 11.50 -17.45
N LEU A 80 3.44 12.45 -16.52
CA LEU A 80 2.72 13.71 -16.66
C LEU A 80 3.26 14.53 -17.83
N LYS A 81 4.59 14.58 -18.01
CA LYS A 81 5.23 15.28 -19.13
C LYS A 81 4.84 14.64 -20.46
N ALA A 82 4.92 13.31 -20.57
CA ALA A 82 4.51 12.57 -21.76
C ALA A 82 3.01 12.81 -22.09
N PHE A 83 2.14 12.77 -21.08
CA PHE A 83 0.72 13.09 -21.26
C PHE A 83 0.52 14.49 -21.83
N LYS A 84 1.23 15.51 -21.33
CA LYS A 84 1.10 16.90 -21.80
C LYS A 84 1.59 17.08 -23.21
N ILE A 85 2.63 16.36 -23.63
CA ILE A 85 3.14 16.41 -25.02
C ILE A 85 2.08 15.92 -26.01
N GLU A 86 1.33 14.87 -25.65
CA GLU A 86 0.33 14.24 -26.50
C GLU A 86 -1.10 14.45 -25.98
N GLU A 87 -1.36 15.56 -25.30
CA GLU A 87 -2.64 15.81 -24.61
C GLU A 87 -3.83 15.75 -25.57
N ALA A 88 -3.66 16.26 -26.80
CA ALA A 88 -4.71 16.22 -27.81
C ALA A 88 -5.10 14.78 -28.20
N TYR A 89 -4.11 13.89 -28.34
CA TYR A 89 -4.31 12.48 -28.64
C TYR A 89 -5.08 11.77 -27.52
N TYR A 90 -4.64 11.91 -26.27
CA TYR A 90 -5.32 11.28 -25.13
C TYR A 90 -6.71 11.85 -24.90
N THR A 91 -6.90 13.15 -25.12
CA THR A 91 -8.21 13.79 -25.03
C THR A 91 -9.18 13.23 -26.09
N LYS A 92 -8.71 12.99 -27.31
CA LYS A 92 -9.51 12.36 -28.37
C LYS A 92 -9.91 10.93 -27.96
N ASN A 93 -8.99 10.14 -27.45
CA ASN A 93 -9.28 8.77 -26.98
C ASN A 93 -10.28 8.75 -25.81
N LEU A 94 -10.13 9.68 -24.84
CA LEU A 94 -11.09 9.83 -23.75
C LEU A 94 -12.49 10.17 -24.27
N LYS A 95 -12.62 11.05 -25.25
CA LYS A 95 -13.91 11.37 -25.87
C LYS A 95 -14.51 10.18 -26.63
N ALA A 96 -13.70 9.37 -27.30
CA ALA A 96 -14.18 8.19 -28.03
C ALA A 96 -14.87 7.17 -27.14
N HIS A 97 -14.35 6.92 -25.93
CA HIS A 97 -14.91 5.96 -24.98
C HIS A 97 -15.91 6.57 -23.98
N PHE A 98 -16.20 7.88 -24.11
CA PHE A 98 -17.02 8.60 -23.15
C PHE A 98 -18.45 8.10 -23.05
N LEU A 99 -19.13 7.92 -24.20
CA LEU A 99 -20.55 7.57 -24.24
C LEU A 99 -20.85 6.19 -23.62
N GLU A 100 -20.01 5.20 -23.88
CA GLU A 100 -20.14 3.86 -23.32
C GLU A 100 -19.96 3.88 -21.79
N THR A 101 -18.92 4.59 -21.33
CA THR A 101 -18.64 4.75 -19.90
C THR A 101 -19.74 5.52 -19.18
N LYS A 102 -20.30 6.55 -19.83
CA LYS A 102 -21.40 7.35 -19.32
C LYS A 102 -22.62 6.45 -19.06
N LYS A 103 -23.04 5.64 -20.02
CA LYS A 103 -24.15 4.68 -19.85
C LYS A 103 -23.93 3.72 -18.67
N THR A 104 -22.70 3.21 -18.55
CA THR A 104 -22.34 2.28 -17.47
C THR A 104 -22.39 2.96 -16.09
N LEU A 105 -21.95 4.21 -15.96
CA LEU A 105 -21.97 4.96 -14.71
C LEU A 105 -23.37 5.47 -14.34
N GLU A 106 -24.17 5.87 -15.32
CA GLU A 106 -25.58 6.21 -15.10
C GLU A 106 -26.38 5.03 -14.54
N ALA A 107 -26.12 3.80 -15.03
CA ALA A 107 -26.70 2.58 -14.45
C ALA A 107 -26.26 2.35 -12.99
N LEU A 108 -25.17 2.95 -12.55
CA LEU A 108 -24.71 2.96 -11.16
C LEU A 108 -25.18 4.21 -10.38
N ASN A 109 -26.16 4.96 -10.90
CA ASN A 109 -26.62 6.23 -10.32
C ASN A 109 -25.49 7.24 -10.08
N TYR A 110 -24.59 7.38 -11.04
CA TYR A 110 -23.50 8.34 -10.99
C TYR A 110 -23.51 9.23 -12.23
N PRO A 111 -23.79 10.53 -12.09
CA PRO A 111 -23.71 11.44 -13.21
C PRO A 111 -22.26 11.54 -13.68
N PHE A 112 -22.01 11.02 -14.87
CA PHE A 112 -20.69 11.06 -15.48
C PHE A 112 -20.67 12.13 -16.56
N ASP A 113 -20.15 13.29 -16.20
CA ASP A 113 -19.93 14.37 -17.13
C ASP A 113 -18.69 15.16 -16.71
N PHE A 114 -17.89 15.59 -17.70
CA PHE A 114 -16.76 16.47 -17.49
C PHE A 114 -16.52 17.34 -18.72
N LYS A 115 -16.12 18.60 -18.46
CA LYS A 115 -15.82 19.58 -19.52
C LYS A 115 -14.31 19.69 -19.76
N THR A 116 -13.53 19.52 -18.72
CA THR A 116 -12.07 19.70 -18.75
C THR A 116 -11.34 18.50 -18.18
N ILE A 117 -10.11 18.32 -18.62
CA ILE A 117 -9.20 17.27 -18.15
C ILE A 117 -8.03 17.95 -17.46
N GLN A 118 -7.66 17.48 -16.27
CA GLN A 118 -6.52 17.97 -15.53
C GLN A 118 -5.63 16.78 -15.13
N ALA A 119 -4.37 16.80 -15.57
CA ALA A 119 -3.39 15.81 -15.18
C ALA A 119 -2.45 16.36 -14.12
N SER A 120 -2.11 15.54 -13.12
CA SER A 120 -1.20 15.91 -12.04
C SER A 120 -0.45 14.70 -11.49
N VAL A 121 0.61 14.96 -10.72
CA VAL A 121 1.35 13.91 -10.00
C VAL A 121 0.96 13.95 -8.54
N LYS A 122 0.52 12.84 -8.00
CA LYS A 122 0.35 12.74 -6.56
C LYS A 122 1.65 12.25 -5.94
N LYS A 123 2.41 13.17 -5.36
CA LYS A 123 3.57 12.82 -4.52
C LYS A 123 3.08 11.89 -3.40
N LYS A 124 3.78 10.77 -3.18
CA LYS A 124 3.59 10.03 -1.92
C LYS A 124 3.99 10.98 -0.80
N PRO A 125 3.20 11.10 0.27
CA PRO A 125 3.68 11.84 1.44
C PRO A 125 5.04 11.23 1.82
N TYR A 126 6.03 12.09 2.02
CA TYR A 126 7.36 11.68 2.46
C TYR A 126 7.18 10.94 3.79
N GLN A 127 7.26 9.63 3.74
CA GLN A 127 7.40 8.84 4.95
C GLN A 127 8.86 8.98 5.35
N LYS A 128 9.12 9.68 6.46
CA LYS A 128 10.44 9.64 7.09
C LYS A 128 10.83 8.16 7.18
N PRO A 129 12.03 7.79 6.69
CA PRO A 129 12.48 6.41 6.86
C PRO A 129 12.34 6.08 8.35
N VAL A 130 11.51 5.09 8.64
CA VAL A 130 11.44 4.55 10.00
C VAL A 130 12.80 3.91 10.23
N VAL A 131 13.68 4.66 10.89
CA VAL A 131 14.92 4.10 11.42
C VAL A 131 14.46 2.99 12.35
N LYS A 132 14.51 1.76 11.86
CA LYS A 132 14.32 0.60 12.72
C LYS A 132 15.41 0.73 13.77
N LYS A 133 15.05 1.16 14.98
CA LYS A 133 15.96 1.05 16.13
C LYS A 133 16.33 -0.42 16.18
N GLU A 134 17.55 -0.72 15.76
CA GLU A 134 18.10 -2.05 15.92
C GLU A 134 17.92 -2.38 17.40
N LYS A 135 17.17 -3.44 17.65
CA LYS A 135 17.06 -3.93 19.02
C LYS A 135 18.50 -4.24 19.46
N PRO A 136 18.93 -3.74 20.62
CA PRO A 136 20.26 -4.07 21.12
C PRO A 136 20.40 -5.60 21.04
N PRO A 137 21.55 -6.08 20.56
CA PRO A 137 21.76 -7.52 20.46
C PRO A 137 21.44 -8.13 21.81
N LYS A 138 20.52 -9.10 21.82
CA LYS A 138 20.20 -9.83 23.04
C LYS A 138 21.52 -10.37 23.58
N SER A 139 21.90 -10.02 24.80
CA SER A 139 23.04 -10.62 25.48
C SER A 139 22.81 -12.13 25.46
N VAL A 140 23.62 -12.82 24.69
CA VAL A 140 23.57 -14.28 24.64
C VAL A 140 24.33 -14.73 25.89
N ASP A 141 23.60 -15.07 26.94
CA ASP A 141 24.18 -15.76 28.09
C ASP A 141 24.45 -17.20 27.64
N VAL A 142 25.69 -17.42 27.25
CA VAL A 142 26.17 -18.76 26.94
C VAL A 142 26.52 -19.44 28.26
N ASN A 143 25.76 -20.48 28.62
CA ASN A 143 26.12 -21.33 29.75
C ASN A 143 27.41 -22.09 29.41
N CYS A 144 28.49 -21.74 30.12
CA CYS A 144 29.81 -22.29 29.91
C CYS A 144 30.11 -23.49 30.84
N GLU A 145 29.11 -24.03 31.54
CA GLU A 145 29.24 -25.22 32.35
C GLU A 145 29.59 -26.43 31.48
N GLY A 146 30.66 -27.14 31.81
CA GLY A 146 31.15 -28.32 31.07
C GLY A 146 32.18 -28.05 29.96
N LEU A 147 32.54 -26.78 29.70
CA LEU A 147 33.57 -26.45 28.72
C LEU A 147 34.97 -26.46 29.35
N SER A 148 36.00 -26.85 28.60
CA SER A 148 37.40 -26.78 29.06
C SER A 148 37.82 -25.32 29.31
N ASP A 149 38.80 -25.12 30.23
CA ASP A 149 39.28 -23.76 30.57
C ASP A 149 39.83 -22.98 29.37
N PHE A 150 40.39 -23.67 28.39
CA PHE A 150 40.84 -23.06 27.13
C PHE A 150 39.65 -22.52 26.35
N THR A 151 38.60 -23.30 26.21
CA THR A 151 37.40 -22.91 25.48
C THR A 151 36.66 -21.76 26.19
N LYS A 152 36.57 -21.76 27.51
CA LYS A 152 36.02 -20.65 28.31
C LYS A 152 36.77 -19.35 28.07
N LYS A 153 38.13 -19.39 28.06
CA LYS A 153 38.95 -18.22 27.73
C LYS A 153 38.70 -17.65 26.34
N GLN A 154 38.54 -18.50 25.34
CA GLN A 154 38.22 -18.06 23.97
C GLN A 154 36.85 -17.42 23.89
N PHE A 155 35.85 -17.99 24.51
CA PHE A 155 34.50 -17.42 24.58
C PHE A 155 34.44 -16.06 25.26
N LEU A 156 35.17 -15.88 26.36
CA LEU A 156 35.27 -14.61 27.07
C LEU A 156 35.94 -13.54 26.22
N LYS A 157 36.97 -13.89 25.41
CA LYS A 157 37.60 -12.98 24.46
C LYS A 157 36.60 -12.53 23.34
N LEU A 158 35.82 -13.47 22.80
CA LEU A 158 34.79 -13.17 21.82
C LEU A 158 33.67 -12.27 22.38
N LYS A 159 33.24 -12.55 23.61
CA LYS A 159 32.21 -11.73 24.30
C LYS A 159 32.69 -10.30 24.53
N ARG A 160 33.98 -10.08 24.86
CA ARG A 160 34.59 -8.74 24.99
C ARG A 160 34.65 -8.05 23.64
N ALA A 161 35.12 -8.71 22.60
CA ALA A 161 35.21 -8.15 21.26
C ALA A 161 33.83 -7.75 20.65
N CYS A 162 32.78 -8.48 20.99
CA CYS A 162 31.41 -8.11 20.58
C CYS A 162 30.86 -6.91 21.37
N ASN A 163 31.24 -6.74 22.65
CA ASN A 163 30.80 -5.60 23.46
C ASN A 163 31.58 -4.30 23.13
N ASP A 164 32.84 -4.41 22.72
CA ASP A 164 33.68 -3.25 22.39
C ASP A 164 33.32 -2.64 21.01
N ASN A 165 32.58 -3.35 20.17
CA ASN A 165 32.08 -2.87 18.87
C ASN A 165 30.74 -2.11 18.96
N THR A 166 30.30 -1.68 20.13
CA THR A 166 29.17 -0.73 20.22
C THR A 166 29.64 0.65 19.71
N PRO A 167 29.00 1.20 18.65
CA PRO A 167 29.41 2.50 18.14
C PRO A 167 29.22 3.57 19.21
N HIS A 168 30.31 4.22 19.61
CA HIS A 168 30.28 5.41 20.44
C HIS A 168 29.47 6.49 19.71
N THR A 169 28.33 6.83 20.24
CA THR A 169 27.56 8.01 19.79
C THR A 169 28.39 9.24 20.16
N PRO A 170 28.77 10.11 19.20
CA PRO A 170 29.47 11.35 19.53
C PRO A 170 28.55 12.27 20.33
N PRO A 171 29.07 13.04 21.29
CA PRO A 171 28.30 13.98 22.08
C PRO A 171 27.71 15.04 21.17
N GLN A 172 26.40 15.28 21.30
CA GLN A 172 25.71 16.39 20.65
C GLN A 172 26.16 17.69 21.35
N SER A 173 26.90 18.51 20.66
CA SER A 173 27.13 19.91 20.96
C SER A 173 26.06 20.81 20.35
#